data_8f4d306d9cfb9afda1d182fb9203245a
#
_entry.id   8f4d306d9cfb9afda1d182fb9203245a
#
_cell.length_a   1.000
_cell.length_b   1.000
_cell.length_c   1.000
_cell.angle_alpha   90.00
_cell.angle_beta   90.00
_cell.angle_gamma   90.00
#
_symmetry.space_group_name_H-M   'P 1'
#
loop_
_entity.id
_entity.type
_entity.pdbx_description
1 polymer ?
#
loop_
_entity_poly.entity_id
_entity_poly.type
_entity_poly.pdbx_seq_one_letter_code
_entity_poly.pdbx_strand_id
1 'polypeptide(L)'
;MSRRKPGATAGYGASQRQLRASELIRHALVEVMRENEIRDPALIGVSITVTEVRLSPDLKHATCFVEPLGAGVDATDVGGQVDEIVKALNAHAKFLRGALGRHIDMRFTPDLRFRHDVSFEAAERLNRLLDDPRVQADVKPHGDEGEDA
;
A
#
# COMPACT_ATOMS: atom_id res chain seq x y z
N MET A 1 32.59 9.64 0.83
CA MET A 1 32.03 8.82 1.01
C MET A 1 30.90 9.01 1.40
N SER A 2 30.08 8.95 0.98
CA SER A 2 28.95 9.16 1.44
C SER A 2 28.46 8.10 2.04
N ARG A 3 27.97 8.11 3.06
CA ARG A 3 27.45 7.09 3.59
C ARG A 3 26.19 7.38 3.91
N ARG A 4 25.33 6.56 3.92
CA ARG A 4 24.08 6.71 4.25
C ARG A 4 23.95 6.97 5.62
N LYS A 5 23.15 7.83 6.08
CA LYS A 5 22.91 8.02 7.39
C LYS A 5 22.10 7.01 7.91
N PRO A 6 22.45 6.37 8.94
CA PRO A 6 21.73 5.24 9.43
C PRO A 6 20.28 5.50 9.70
N GLY A 7 19.97 6.55 10.26
CA GLY A 7 18.59 6.73 10.59
C GLY A 7 17.72 7.18 9.47
N ALA A 8 18.32 7.46 8.37
CA ALA A 8 17.56 8.01 7.28
C ALA A 8 16.88 7.00 6.44
N THR A 9 17.09 5.76 6.69
CA THR A 9 16.50 4.82 5.80
C THR A 9 15.09 4.60 6.15
N ALA A 10 14.29 4.45 5.19
CA ALA A 10 12.93 4.12 5.40
C ALA A 10 12.79 2.64 5.23
N GLY A 11 13.79 1.91 5.44
CA GLY A 11 13.69 0.50 5.35
C GLY A 11 14.20 -0.08 4.05
N TYR A 12 14.41 0.71 3.06
CA TYR A 12 14.94 0.19 1.81
C TYR A 12 16.17 0.98 1.35
N GLY A 13 16.76 1.75 2.27
CA GLY A 13 18.00 2.44 1.94
C GLY A 13 17.85 3.59 0.98
N ALA A 14 16.71 4.21 0.95
CA ALA A 14 16.47 5.27 -0.01
C ALA A 14 17.31 6.51 0.31
N SER A 15 17.70 7.22 -0.73
CA SER A 15 18.37 8.48 -0.56
C SER A 15 17.36 9.56 -0.20
N GLN A 16 17.85 10.73 0.22
CA GLN A 16 16.97 11.84 0.48
C GLN A 16 16.17 12.22 -0.75
N ARG A 17 16.81 12.18 -1.89
CA ARG A 17 16.13 12.51 -3.13
C ARG A 17 15.00 11.53 -3.40
N GLN A 18 15.23 10.24 -3.19
CA GLN A 18 14.19 9.25 -3.36
C GLN A 18 13.05 9.49 -2.37
N LEU A 19 13.37 9.81 -1.12
CA LEU A 19 12.34 10.01 -0.12
C LEU A 19 11.50 11.24 -0.40
N ARG A 20 12.10 12.32 -0.84
CA ARG A 20 11.34 13.51 -1.16
C ARG A 20 10.43 13.29 -2.36
N ALA A 21 10.95 12.66 -3.38
CA ALA A 21 10.16 12.39 -4.57
C ALA A 21 9.05 11.41 -4.24
N SER A 22 9.32 10.43 -3.37
CA SER A 22 8.31 9.48 -2.97
C SER A 22 7.13 10.16 -2.28
N GLU A 23 7.42 11.09 -1.39
CA GLU A 23 6.36 11.80 -0.70
C GLU A 23 5.58 12.71 -1.63
N LEU A 24 6.26 13.35 -2.54
CA LEU A 24 5.58 14.16 -3.53
C LEU A 24 4.61 13.32 -4.34
N ILE A 25 5.07 12.15 -4.78
CA ILE A 25 4.22 11.27 -5.57
C ILE A 25 3.07 10.74 -4.74
N ARG A 26 3.33 10.37 -3.48
CA ARG A 26 2.27 9.86 -2.64
C ARG A 26 1.15 10.87 -2.47
N HIS A 27 1.50 12.11 -2.17
CA HIS A 27 0.49 13.15 -2.00
C HIS A 27 -0.26 13.42 -3.29
N ALA A 28 0.46 13.48 -4.39
CA ALA A 28 -0.18 13.73 -5.68
C ALA A 28 -1.09 12.58 -6.09
N LEU A 29 -0.66 11.36 -5.80
CA LEU A 29 -1.45 10.20 -6.17
C LEU A 29 -2.76 10.15 -5.40
N VAL A 30 -2.75 10.56 -4.13
CA VAL A 30 -3.97 10.64 -3.35
C VAL A 30 -4.95 11.58 -4.03
N GLU A 31 -4.45 12.74 -4.50
CA GLU A 31 -5.33 13.68 -5.18
C GLU A 31 -5.82 13.14 -6.51
N VAL A 32 -4.95 12.48 -7.26
CA VAL A 32 -5.31 11.90 -8.53
C VAL A 32 -6.43 10.88 -8.35
N MET A 33 -6.31 10.03 -7.34
CA MET A 33 -7.31 9.00 -7.13
C MET A 33 -8.62 9.58 -6.59
N ARG A 34 -8.54 10.70 -5.92
CA ARG A 34 -9.74 11.36 -5.46
C ARG A 34 -10.49 12.03 -6.60
N GLU A 35 -9.74 12.61 -7.53
CA GLU A 35 -10.34 13.37 -8.62
C GLU A 35 -10.79 12.51 -9.78
N ASN A 36 -10.24 11.33 -9.92
CA ASN A 36 -10.52 10.50 -11.08
C ASN A 36 -11.24 9.23 -10.68
N GLU A 37 -12.47 9.12 -11.12
CA GLU A 37 -13.22 7.92 -10.81
C GLU A 37 -12.83 6.84 -11.81
N ILE A 38 -12.34 5.74 -11.32
CA ILE A 38 -11.96 4.64 -12.18
C ILE A 38 -13.13 3.68 -12.23
N ARG A 39 -13.70 3.51 -13.39
CA ARG A 39 -14.88 2.69 -13.55
C ARG A 39 -14.50 1.24 -13.74
N ASP A 40 -14.15 0.60 -12.69
CA ASP A 40 -13.80 -0.80 -12.70
C ASP A 40 -14.62 -1.44 -11.58
N PRO A 41 -15.36 -2.49 -11.86
CA PRO A 41 -16.21 -3.10 -10.84
C PRO A 41 -15.46 -3.44 -9.56
N ALA A 42 -14.19 -3.79 -9.66
CA ALA A 42 -13.42 -4.14 -8.47
C ALA A 42 -13.11 -2.93 -7.61
N LEU A 43 -13.25 -1.72 -8.14
CA LEU A 43 -12.88 -0.52 -7.40
C LEU A 43 -14.07 0.32 -6.97
N ILE A 44 -15.26 -0.03 -7.42
CA ILE A 44 -16.44 0.74 -7.06
C ILE A 44 -16.73 0.56 -5.58
N GLY A 45 -16.90 1.68 -4.88
CA GLY A 45 -17.23 1.64 -3.47
C GLY A 45 -16.05 1.36 -2.57
N VAL A 46 -14.86 1.28 -3.14
CA VAL A 46 -13.66 1.00 -2.37
C VAL A 46 -12.85 2.27 -2.20
N SER A 47 -12.45 2.54 -0.98
CA SER A 47 -11.60 3.68 -0.68
C SER A 47 -10.17 3.16 -0.61
N ILE A 48 -9.28 3.77 -1.35
CA ILE A 48 -7.89 3.32 -1.41
C ILE A 48 -7.01 4.32 -0.68
N THR A 49 -6.29 3.83 0.32
CA THR A 49 -5.31 4.65 1.02
C THR A 49 -3.94 4.29 0.49
N VAL A 50 -3.19 5.28 0.03
CA VAL A 50 -1.82 5.06 -0.40
C VAL A 50 -0.95 5.26 0.83
N THR A 51 -0.41 4.18 1.36
CA THR A 51 0.31 4.24 2.62
C THR A 51 1.78 4.57 2.43
N GLU A 52 2.35 4.17 1.31
CA GLU A 52 3.75 4.42 1.08
C GLU A 52 4.05 4.34 -0.40
N VAL A 53 5.00 5.12 -0.86
CA VAL A 53 5.51 5.02 -2.22
C VAL A 53 7.01 4.86 -2.12
N ARG A 54 7.56 3.89 -2.83
CA ARG A 54 8.99 3.67 -2.89
C ARG A 54 9.46 3.81 -4.32
N LEU A 55 10.47 4.63 -4.51
CA LEU A 55 11.00 4.85 -5.83
C LEU A 55 12.30 4.10 -6.03
N SER A 56 12.54 3.66 -7.25
CA SER A 56 13.82 3.10 -7.61
C SER A 56 14.87 4.22 -7.57
N PRO A 57 16.16 3.87 -7.48
CA PRO A 57 17.19 4.90 -7.40
C PRO A 57 17.20 5.85 -8.58
N ASP A 58 16.81 5.37 -9.77
CA ASP A 58 16.78 6.23 -10.95
C ASP A 58 15.46 6.99 -11.04
N LEU A 59 14.56 6.83 -10.05
CA LEU A 59 13.28 7.50 -9.97
C LEU A 59 12.35 7.18 -11.14
N LYS A 60 12.55 6.07 -11.79
CA LYS A 60 11.73 5.71 -12.94
C LYS A 60 10.63 4.72 -12.63
N HIS A 61 10.70 4.08 -11.48
CA HIS A 61 9.70 3.09 -11.08
C HIS A 61 9.22 3.37 -9.67
N ALA A 62 7.92 3.42 -9.50
CA ALA A 62 7.33 3.69 -8.19
C ALA A 62 6.49 2.49 -7.77
N THR A 63 6.77 1.95 -6.60
CA THR A 63 5.93 0.93 -6.01
C THR A 63 5.04 1.63 -5.00
N CYS A 64 3.74 1.54 -5.22
CA CYS A 64 2.76 2.23 -4.39
C CYS A 64 2.04 1.23 -3.53
N PHE A 65 2.21 1.34 -2.22
CA PHE A 65 1.57 0.43 -1.29
C PHE A 65 0.23 1.00 -0.90
N VAL A 66 -0.80 0.16 -0.98
CA VAL A 66 -2.16 0.62 -0.75
C VAL A 66 -2.87 -0.25 0.26
N GLU A 67 -3.82 0.36 0.92
CA GLU A 67 -4.67 -0.31 1.88
C GLU A 67 -6.11 -0.03 1.47
N PRO A 68 -6.81 -1.00 0.88
CA PRO A 68 -8.19 -0.78 0.46
C PRO A 68 -9.14 -0.93 1.64
N LEU A 69 -10.18 -0.11 1.64
CA LEU A 69 -11.22 -0.17 2.64
C LEU A 69 -12.54 0.06 1.95
N GLY A 70 -13.60 -0.40 2.54
CA GLY A 70 -14.92 -0.07 2.01
C GLY A 70 -15.70 -1.28 1.59
N ALA A 71 -16.54 -1.12 0.60
CA ALA A 71 -17.52 -2.12 0.23
C ALA A 71 -16.95 -3.52 0.12
N GLY A 72 -17.37 -4.38 1.02
CA GLY A 72 -16.94 -5.77 0.95
C GLY A 72 -15.53 -6.06 1.37
N VAL A 73 -14.77 -5.06 1.71
CA VAL A 73 -13.40 -5.26 2.12
C VAL A 73 -13.31 -5.11 3.62
N ASP A 74 -12.77 -6.07 4.31
CA ASP A 74 -12.59 -5.93 5.73
C ASP A 74 -11.25 -6.50 6.14
N ALA A 75 -10.93 -6.38 7.40
CA ALA A 75 -9.61 -6.76 7.88
C ALA A 75 -9.35 -8.25 7.77
N THR A 76 -10.38 -9.03 7.59
CA THR A 76 -10.20 -10.47 7.51
C THR A 76 -10.23 -10.98 6.09
N ASP A 77 -10.29 -10.09 5.11
CA ASP A 77 -10.27 -10.54 3.74
C ASP A 77 -8.95 -11.22 3.49
N VAL A 78 -9.02 -12.44 3.09
CA VAL A 78 -7.81 -13.16 2.89
C VAL A 78 -7.59 -13.49 1.47
N GLY A 79 -7.44 -12.54 0.70
CA GLY A 79 -6.95 -12.82 -0.58
C GLY A 79 -7.86 -12.72 -1.73
N GLY A 80 -9.05 -12.67 -1.51
CA GLY A 80 -9.93 -12.60 -2.64
C GLY A 80 -10.05 -11.20 -3.15
N GLN A 81 -10.64 -10.38 -2.35
CA GLN A 81 -11.02 -9.06 -2.78
C GLN A 81 -9.87 -8.09 -2.88
N VAL A 82 -8.95 -8.16 -1.92
CA VAL A 82 -7.81 -7.27 -1.95
C VAL A 82 -6.97 -7.52 -3.19
N ASP A 83 -6.77 -8.80 -3.54
CA ASP A 83 -6.00 -9.12 -4.72
C ASP A 83 -6.67 -8.59 -5.98
N GLU A 84 -8.00 -8.67 -6.05
CA GLU A 84 -8.72 -8.16 -7.20
C GLU A 84 -8.60 -6.64 -7.30
N ILE A 85 -8.62 -5.96 -6.15
CA ILE A 85 -8.49 -4.52 -6.13
C ILE A 85 -7.11 -4.10 -6.62
N VAL A 86 -6.07 -4.77 -6.10
CA VAL A 86 -4.71 -4.45 -6.51
C VAL A 86 -4.51 -4.73 -7.99
N LYS A 87 -5.08 -5.83 -8.46
CA LYS A 87 -4.98 -6.16 -9.86
C LYS A 87 -5.65 -5.09 -10.72
N ALA A 88 -6.80 -4.60 -10.28
CA ALA A 88 -7.50 -3.56 -11.02
C ALA A 88 -6.70 -2.27 -11.02
N LEU A 89 -6.09 -1.91 -9.90
CA LEU A 89 -5.27 -0.71 -9.87
C LEU A 89 -4.11 -0.82 -10.85
N ASN A 90 -3.48 -1.98 -10.92
CA ASN A 90 -2.38 -2.16 -11.85
C ASN A 90 -2.85 -2.14 -13.30
N ALA A 91 -4.07 -2.60 -13.55
CA ALA A 91 -4.61 -2.53 -14.90
C ALA A 91 -4.82 -1.09 -15.35
N HIS A 92 -5.02 -0.18 -14.40
CA HIS A 92 -5.22 1.22 -14.73
C HIS A 92 -4.00 2.07 -14.44
N ALA A 93 -2.84 1.44 -14.24
CA ALA A 93 -1.64 2.17 -13.84
C ALA A 93 -1.21 3.20 -14.87
N LYS A 94 -1.37 2.90 -16.15
CA LYS A 94 -0.97 3.87 -17.18
C LYS A 94 -1.85 5.11 -17.14
N PHE A 95 -3.13 4.94 -16.92
CA PHE A 95 -4.04 6.06 -16.81
C PHE A 95 -3.66 6.91 -15.60
N LEU A 96 -3.40 6.25 -14.48
CA LEU A 96 -3.04 6.95 -13.26
C LEU A 96 -1.70 7.66 -13.40
N ARG A 97 -0.77 7.05 -14.11
CA ARG A 97 0.51 7.69 -14.36
C ARG A 97 0.34 8.97 -15.18
N GLY A 98 -0.52 8.93 -16.19
CA GLY A 98 -0.78 10.11 -16.98
C GLY A 98 -1.40 11.22 -16.16
N ALA A 99 -2.36 10.87 -15.31
CA ALA A 99 -2.99 11.86 -14.45
C ALA A 99 -1.98 12.41 -13.44
N LEU A 100 -1.12 11.52 -12.92
CA LEU A 100 -0.10 11.95 -11.97
C LEU A 100 0.85 12.95 -12.60
N GLY A 101 1.22 12.73 -13.84
CA GLY A 101 2.14 13.62 -14.52
C GLY A 101 1.61 15.03 -14.68
N ARG A 102 0.30 15.19 -14.60
CA ARG A 102 -0.29 16.52 -14.67
C ARG A 102 -0.30 17.22 -13.33
N HIS A 103 -0.07 16.46 -12.25
CA HIS A 103 -0.07 17.02 -10.92
C HIS A 103 1.32 17.30 -10.36
N ILE A 104 2.35 16.70 -10.92
CA ILE A 104 3.68 16.89 -10.37
C ILE A 104 4.60 17.45 -11.42
N ASP A 105 5.64 18.13 -10.95
CA ASP A 105 6.59 18.76 -11.84
C ASP A 105 7.86 17.95 -11.75
N MET A 106 7.88 16.81 -12.41
CA MET A 106 9.06 15.97 -12.46
C MET A 106 9.45 15.78 -13.91
N ARG A 107 10.74 15.72 -14.15
CA ARG A 107 11.21 15.54 -15.50
C ARG A 107 10.68 14.25 -16.10
N PHE A 108 10.53 13.22 -15.28
CA PHE A 108 10.05 11.95 -15.77
C PHE A 108 9.05 11.42 -14.74
N THR A 109 7.85 11.08 -15.19
CA THR A 109 6.85 10.52 -14.30
C THR A 109 7.09 9.02 -14.21
N PRO A 110 7.33 8.48 -13.04
CA PRO A 110 7.68 7.07 -12.93
C PRO A 110 6.51 6.15 -13.26
N ASP A 111 6.85 4.93 -13.64
CA ASP A 111 5.84 3.90 -13.81
C ASP A 111 5.29 3.56 -12.45
N LEU A 112 4.01 3.25 -12.40
CA LEU A 112 3.35 2.92 -11.14
C LEU A 112 3.08 1.43 -11.06
N ARG A 113 3.32 0.89 -9.89
CA ARG A 113 2.98 -0.49 -9.61
C ARG A 113 2.36 -0.51 -8.24
N PHE A 114 1.18 -1.10 -8.13
CA PHE A 114 0.45 -1.11 -6.87
C PHE A 114 0.61 -2.44 -6.16
N ARG A 115 0.76 -2.39 -4.85
CA ARG A 115 0.85 -3.58 -4.02
C ARG A 115 0.12 -3.33 -2.72
N HIS A 116 -0.40 -4.40 -2.14
CA HIS A 116 -1.07 -4.29 -0.85
C HIS A 116 -0.02 -4.09 0.24
N ASP A 117 -0.30 -3.20 1.17
CA ASP A 117 0.63 -2.92 2.26
C ASP A 117 0.43 -3.96 3.35
N VAL A 118 0.95 -5.14 3.13
CA VAL A 118 0.75 -6.23 4.07
C VAL A 118 1.64 -6.15 5.29
N SER A 119 2.80 -5.49 5.16
CA SER A 119 3.73 -5.50 6.28
C SER A 119 3.18 -4.73 7.48
N PHE A 120 2.63 -3.56 7.24
CA PHE A 120 2.09 -2.77 8.31
C PHE A 120 0.82 -3.43 8.86
N GLU A 121 -0.06 -3.82 7.99
CA GLU A 121 -1.31 -4.41 8.39
C GLU A 121 -1.10 -5.72 9.12
N ALA A 122 -0.19 -6.54 8.63
CA ALA A 122 0.08 -7.81 9.26
C ALA A 122 0.67 -7.62 10.66
N ALA A 123 1.56 -6.64 10.80
CA ALA A 123 2.15 -6.37 12.10
C ALA A 123 1.10 -5.88 13.09
N GLU A 124 0.22 -5.01 12.63
CA GLU A 124 -0.82 -4.52 13.50
C GLU A 124 -1.78 -5.61 13.92
N ARG A 125 -2.14 -6.45 12.99
CA ARG A 125 -3.05 -7.53 13.27
C ARG A 125 -2.43 -8.50 14.26
N LEU A 126 -1.16 -8.80 14.07
CA LEU A 126 -0.47 -9.71 14.96
C LEU A 126 -0.40 -9.12 16.37
N ASN A 127 -0.09 -7.84 16.47
CA ASN A 127 -0.02 -7.21 17.78
C ASN A 127 -1.37 -7.25 18.49
N ARG A 128 -2.44 -7.03 17.78
CA ARG A 128 -3.76 -7.09 18.39
C ARG A 128 -4.08 -8.49 18.84
N LEU A 129 -3.73 -9.49 18.07
CA LEU A 129 -3.98 -10.86 18.44
C LEU A 129 -3.19 -11.26 19.67
N LEU A 130 -1.95 -10.84 19.74
CA LEU A 130 -1.12 -11.17 20.86
C LEU A 130 -1.58 -10.50 22.15
N ASP A 131 -2.23 -9.35 22.02
CA ASP A 131 -2.70 -8.64 23.21
C ASP A 131 -4.08 -9.08 23.66
N ASP A 132 -4.74 -9.92 22.90
CA ASP A 132 -6.08 -10.35 23.26
C ASP A 132 -6.02 -11.65 24.04
N PRO A 133 -6.36 -11.65 25.30
CA PRO A 133 -6.27 -12.88 26.10
C PRO A 133 -7.11 -14.02 25.55
N ARG A 134 -8.23 -13.72 24.95
CA ARG A 134 -9.04 -14.80 24.41
C ARG A 134 -8.35 -15.49 23.25
N VAL A 135 -7.70 -14.71 22.43
CA VAL A 135 -7.00 -15.28 21.31
C VAL A 135 -5.84 -16.12 21.80
N GLN A 136 -5.13 -15.62 22.78
CA GLN A 136 -4.01 -16.37 23.32
C GLN A 136 -4.47 -17.67 23.93
N ALA A 137 -5.63 -17.68 24.54
CA ALA A 137 -6.13 -18.90 25.14
C ALA A 137 -6.57 -19.89 24.08
N ASP A 138 -7.11 -19.42 22.97
CA ASP A 138 -7.56 -20.31 21.94
C ASP A 138 -6.49 -20.80 21.01
N VAL A 139 -5.48 -20.06 20.94
CA VAL A 139 -4.51 -20.41 19.99
C VAL A 139 -3.87 -21.68 20.18
N LYS A 140 -4.01 -22.19 21.21
CA LYS A 140 -3.47 -23.33 21.38
C LYS A 140 -3.94 -24.21 20.57
N PRO A 141 -4.04 -24.54 19.82
CA PRO A 141 -4.40 -25.30 18.91
C PRO A 141 -4.79 -24.94 17.74
N HIS A 142 -5.22 -24.36 17.68
CA HIS A 142 -5.70 -24.33 16.84
C HIS A 142 -5.77 -24.29 16.17
N GLY A 143 -5.83 -24.23 16.53
CA GLY A 143 -6.19 -24.29 16.16
C GLY A 143 -6.87 -24.19 16.17
N ASP A 144 -7.36 -24.33 16.74
CA ASP A 144 -8.00 -24.48 16.93
C ASP A 144 -8.52 -24.14 17.04
N GLU A 145 -8.86 -24.08 17.28
CA GLU A 145 -9.40 -24.02 17.62
C GLU A 145 -9.74 -23.95 18.00
N GLY A 146 -9.86 -24.03 18.23
CA GLY A 146 -10.25 -24.26 18.83
C GLY A 146 -10.57 -23.97 19.51
N GLU A 147 -10.93 -23.80 19.92
CA GLU A 147 -11.23 -23.90 20.63
C GLU A 147 -11.42 -23.98 21.22
N ASP A 148 -11.65 -23.94 21.60
CA ASP A 148 -11.77 -24.31 22.21
C ASP A 148 -11.89 -24.44 22.42
N ALA A 149 -12.03 -24.66 22.63
CA ALA A 149 -12.09 -24.99 22.98
C ALA A 149 -11.99 -25.12 22.97
#